data_6da5f16dca9981f95c296da50a20fa62
#
_entry.id   6da5f16dca9981f95c296da50a20fa62
#
_cell.length_a   1.000
_cell.length_b   1.000
_cell.length_c   1.000
_cell.angle_alpha   90.00
_cell.angle_beta   90.00
_cell.angle_gamma   90.00
#
_symmetry.space_group_name_H-M   'P 1'
#
loop_
_entity.id
_entity.type
_entity.pdbx_description
1 polymer ?
#
loop_
_entity_poly.entity_id
_entity_poly.type
_entity_poly.pdbx_seq_one_letter_code
_entity_poly.pdbx_strand_id
1 'polypeptide(L)'
;MALAQQTDILLLDEPTTYLDIAYQVEILDLLTDLNRKRGTTIVMVLHDINLSARYADYIFALRKGKLVSQGSPEDIITSELINDVFGLDCEVIKDPVSYSPFIIPKGRHYVNV
;
A
#
# COMPACT_ATOMS: atom_id res chain seq x y z
N MET A 1 -14.05 5.67 -32.60
CA MET A 1 -12.99 4.72 -32.43
C MET A 1 -12.44 4.77 -31.00
N ALA A 2 -12.40 3.67 -30.38
CA ALA A 2 -12.15 3.65 -28.94
C ALA A 2 -10.70 3.32 -28.58
N LEU A 3 -9.75 3.71 -29.41
CA LEU A 3 -8.34 3.39 -29.17
C LEU A 3 -7.81 4.01 -27.90
N ALA A 4 -8.32 5.17 -27.53
CA ALA A 4 -7.91 5.81 -26.29
C ALA A 4 -8.30 5.01 -25.06
N GLN A 5 -9.17 4.03 -25.23
CA GLN A 5 -9.61 3.16 -24.15
C GLN A 5 -8.63 2.05 -23.83
N GLN A 6 -7.65 1.84 -24.68
CA GLN A 6 -6.66 0.81 -24.42
C GLN A 6 -5.70 1.30 -23.37
N THR A 7 -5.89 0.79 -22.18
CA THR A 7 -5.03 1.10 -21.04
C THR A 7 -4.17 -0.12 -20.75
N ASP A 8 -2.89 0.07 -20.71
CA ASP A 8 -1.98 -1.00 -20.32
C ASP A 8 -2.21 -1.35 -18.86
N ILE A 9 -2.17 -2.64 -18.58
CA ILE A 9 -2.26 -3.13 -17.19
C ILE A 9 -0.95 -3.84 -16.87
N LEU A 10 -0.32 -3.43 -15.80
CA LEU A 10 0.92 -4.02 -15.32
C LEU A 10 0.64 -4.74 -14.01
N LEU A 11 0.90 -6.04 -13.98
CA LEU A 11 0.71 -6.86 -12.78
C LEU A 11 2.07 -7.22 -12.20
N LEU A 12 2.27 -6.88 -10.93
CA LEU A 12 3.55 -7.11 -10.25
C LEU A 12 3.32 -7.83 -8.94
N ASP A 13 4.12 -8.85 -8.69
CA ASP A 13 4.08 -9.60 -7.43
C ASP A 13 5.30 -9.22 -6.61
N GLU A 14 5.06 -8.42 -5.57
CA GLU A 14 6.10 -7.99 -4.63
C GLU A 14 7.33 -7.39 -5.32
N PRO A 15 7.15 -6.27 -6.07
CA PRO A 15 8.25 -5.71 -6.85
C PRO A 15 9.39 -5.18 -5.99
N THR A 16 9.16 -5.02 -4.68
CA THR A 16 10.15 -4.46 -3.76
C THR A 16 10.82 -5.50 -2.87
N THR A 17 10.49 -6.78 -3.03
CA THR A 17 11.09 -7.85 -2.24
C THR A 17 12.59 -7.92 -2.48
N TYR A 18 13.35 -8.11 -1.39
CA TYR A 18 14.83 -8.21 -1.38
C TYR A 18 15.55 -6.91 -1.73
N LEU A 19 14.86 -5.80 -1.85
CA LEU A 19 15.49 -4.50 -2.08
C LEU A 19 15.63 -3.76 -0.75
N ASP A 20 16.68 -2.96 -0.63
CA ASP A 20 16.78 -2.06 0.51
C ASP A 20 15.78 -0.90 0.34
N ILE A 21 15.60 -0.10 1.40
CA ILE A 21 14.53 0.89 1.42
C ILE A 21 14.68 1.96 0.33
N ALA A 22 15.90 2.34 0.00
CA ALA A 22 16.13 3.35 -1.03
C ALA A 22 15.67 2.86 -2.40
N TYR A 23 15.97 1.60 -2.73
CA TYR A 23 15.56 1.02 -3.99
C TYR A 23 14.06 0.72 -4.02
N GLN A 24 13.48 0.35 -2.88
CA GLN A 24 12.03 0.17 -2.81
C GLN A 24 11.30 1.45 -3.17
N VAL A 25 11.71 2.56 -2.58
CA VAL A 25 11.10 3.87 -2.86
C VAL A 25 11.30 4.24 -4.33
N GLU A 26 12.50 4.04 -4.87
CA GLU A 26 12.79 4.36 -6.26
C GLU A 26 11.89 3.58 -7.23
N ILE A 27 11.72 2.28 -6.99
CA ILE A 27 10.85 1.45 -7.83
C ILE A 27 9.40 1.94 -7.76
N LEU A 28 8.91 2.24 -6.57
CA LEU A 28 7.53 2.70 -6.41
C LEU A 28 7.32 4.08 -7.04
N ASP A 29 8.31 4.95 -6.97
CA ASP A 29 8.26 6.25 -7.65
C ASP A 29 8.24 6.09 -9.16
N LEU A 30 9.05 5.17 -9.70
CA LEU A 30 9.05 4.89 -11.14
C LEU A 30 7.71 4.34 -11.61
N LEU A 31 7.10 3.46 -10.83
CA LEU A 31 5.78 2.92 -11.15
C LEU A 31 4.71 4.01 -11.09
N THR A 32 4.81 4.92 -10.14
CA THR A 32 3.91 6.06 -10.04
C THR A 32 4.04 6.96 -11.25
N ASP A 33 5.26 7.24 -11.70
CA ASP A 33 5.50 8.02 -12.91
C ASP A 33 4.87 7.35 -14.13
N LEU A 34 5.03 6.06 -14.26
CA LEU A 34 4.45 5.31 -15.37
C LEU A 34 2.92 5.41 -15.36
N ASN A 35 2.31 5.28 -14.19
CA ASN A 35 0.87 5.43 -14.04
C ASN A 35 0.41 6.84 -14.45
N ARG A 36 1.07 7.87 -13.95
CA ARG A 36 0.64 9.25 -14.16
C ARG A 36 0.92 9.76 -15.56
N LYS A 37 2.05 9.38 -16.15
CA LYS A 37 2.44 9.86 -17.46
C LYS A 37 1.79 9.11 -18.60
N ARG A 38 1.56 7.81 -18.43
CA ARG A 38 1.04 6.95 -19.50
C ARG A 38 -0.35 6.39 -19.22
N GLY A 39 -0.90 6.65 -18.06
CA GLY A 39 -2.19 6.09 -17.69
C GLY A 39 -2.17 4.59 -17.47
N THR A 40 -0.99 3.99 -17.30
CA THR A 40 -0.89 2.55 -17.04
C THR A 40 -1.55 2.22 -15.72
N THR A 41 -2.44 1.24 -15.71
CA THR A 41 -3.01 0.72 -14.49
C THR A 41 -2.03 -0.28 -13.90
N ILE A 42 -1.64 -0.06 -12.64
CA ILE A 42 -0.67 -0.92 -11.97
C ILE A 42 -1.36 -1.63 -10.82
N VAL A 43 -1.30 -2.95 -10.84
CA VAL A 43 -1.79 -3.79 -9.76
C VAL A 43 -0.60 -4.53 -9.19
N MET A 44 -0.36 -4.39 -7.90
CA MET A 44 0.79 -5.03 -7.28
C MET A 44 0.44 -5.59 -5.91
N VAL A 45 1.15 -6.64 -5.54
CA VAL A 45 1.07 -7.23 -4.21
C VAL A 45 2.22 -6.66 -3.40
N LEU A 46 1.89 -6.01 -2.30
CA LEU A 46 2.86 -5.48 -1.35
C LEU A 46 2.54 -5.99 0.04
N HIS A 47 3.58 -6.29 0.80
CA HIS A 47 3.42 -6.70 2.20
C HIS A 47 3.68 -5.55 3.18
N ASP A 48 4.31 -4.48 2.72
CA ASP A 48 4.54 -3.31 3.56
C ASP A 48 3.30 -2.42 3.54
N ILE A 49 2.62 -2.34 4.66
CA ILE A 49 1.36 -1.61 4.79
C ILE A 49 1.57 -0.12 4.59
N ASN A 50 2.65 0.42 5.13
CA ASN A 50 2.92 1.86 5.02
C ASN A 50 3.24 2.28 3.60
N LEU A 51 4.00 1.47 2.87
CA LEU A 51 4.25 1.73 1.45
C LEU A 51 2.97 1.57 0.63
N SER A 52 2.15 0.59 0.95
CA SER A 52 0.85 0.44 0.29
C SER A 52 -0.01 1.68 0.50
N ALA A 53 -0.08 2.18 1.72
CA ALA A 53 -0.89 3.36 2.03
C ALA A 53 -0.37 4.61 1.31
N ARG A 54 0.94 4.72 1.15
CA ARG A 54 1.55 5.89 0.52
C ARG A 54 1.37 5.91 -1.00
N TYR A 55 1.50 4.76 -1.65
CA TYR A 55 1.57 4.69 -3.11
C TYR A 55 0.29 4.22 -3.79
N ALA A 56 -0.58 3.53 -3.09
CA ALA A 56 -1.79 3.01 -3.69
C ALA A 56 -2.89 4.07 -3.75
N ASP A 57 -3.63 4.07 -4.85
CA ASP A 57 -4.87 4.83 -4.94
C ASP A 57 -6.04 4.03 -4.37
N TYR A 58 -5.95 2.71 -4.49
CA TYR A 58 -7.00 1.81 -4.04
C TYR A 58 -6.36 0.53 -3.52
N ILE A 59 -6.89 0.02 -2.43
CA ILE A 59 -6.32 -1.15 -1.75
C ILE A 59 -7.37 -2.26 -1.68
N PHE A 60 -6.95 -3.48 -2.03
CA PHE A 60 -7.69 -4.69 -1.77
C PHE A 60 -6.98 -5.44 -0.65
N ALA A 61 -7.63 -5.54 0.51
CA ALA A 61 -7.05 -6.24 1.65
C ALA A 61 -7.48 -7.70 1.65
N LEU A 62 -6.50 -8.57 1.60
CA LEU A 62 -6.75 -10.03 1.52
C LEU A 62 -6.25 -10.71 2.78
N ARG A 63 -6.99 -11.72 3.21
CA ARG A 63 -6.58 -12.60 4.28
C ARG A 63 -6.90 -14.02 3.88
N LYS A 64 -5.89 -14.90 3.90
CA LYS A 64 -6.04 -16.32 3.55
C LYS A 64 -6.71 -16.49 2.18
N GLY A 65 -6.31 -15.67 1.22
CA GLY A 65 -6.83 -15.72 -0.14
C GLY A 65 -8.23 -15.15 -0.34
N LYS A 66 -8.81 -14.55 0.69
CA LYS A 66 -10.15 -13.96 0.60
C LYS A 66 -10.09 -12.46 0.74
N LEU A 67 -10.91 -11.78 -0.05
CA LEU A 67 -11.06 -10.33 0.07
C LEU A 67 -11.80 -10.00 1.36
N VAL A 68 -11.14 -9.23 2.23
CA VAL A 68 -11.70 -8.82 3.51
C VAL A 68 -12.28 -7.41 3.41
N SER A 69 -11.59 -6.52 2.71
CA SER A 69 -12.00 -5.13 2.58
C SER A 69 -11.35 -4.52 1.36
N GLN A 70 -11.92 -3.40 0.88
CA GLN A 70 -11.38 -2.68 -0.26
C GLN A 70 -11.78 -1.22 -0.17
N GLY A 71 -10.95 -0.34 -0.67
CA GLY A 71 -11.21 1.08 -0.65
C GLY A 71 -9.95 1.91 -0.76
N SER A 72 -10.09 3.21 -0.51
CA SER A 72 -8.94 4.10 -0.47
C SER A 72 -8.07 3.78 0.73
N PRO A 73 -6.79 4.20 0.72
CA PRO A 73 -5.95 4.01 1.90
C PRO A 73 -6.56 4.57 3.18
N GLU A 74 -7.19 5.74 3.11
CA GLU A 74 -7.80 6.36 4.28
C GLU A 74 -8.95 5.54 4.86
N ASP A 75 -9.69 4.84 4.00
CA ASP A 75 -10.81 4.02 4.43
C ASP A 75 -10.35 2.67 4.97
N ILE A 76 -9.26 2.14 4.42
CA ILE A 76 -8.84 0.77 4.71
C ILE A 76 -7.84 0.70 5.85
N ILE A 77 -6.93 1.65 5.94
CA ILE A 77 -5.87 1.60 6.95
C ILE A 77 -6.39 2.22 8.24
N THR A 78 -7.06 1.40 9.02
CA THR A 78 -7.53 1.76 10.36
C THR A 78 -7.00 0.74 11.36
N SER A 79 -6.91 1.14 12.63
CA SER A 79 -6.43 0.23 13.67
C SER A 79 -7.32 -1.00 13.79
N GLU A 80 -8.62 -0.84 13.61
CA GLU A 80 -9.57 -1.94 13.69
C GLU A 80 -9.35 -2.94 12.56
N LEU A 81 -9.21 -2.47 11.33
CA LEU A 81 -9.03 -3.35 10.18
C LEU A 81 -7.68 -4.06 10.24
N ILE A 82 -6.62 -3.34 10.62
CA ILE A 82 -5.29 -3.93 10.72
C ILE A 82 -5.29 -5.03 11.78
N ASN A 83 -5.99 -4.83 12.89
CA ASN A 83 -6.13 -5.86 13.89
C ASN A 83 -6.90 -7.07 13.34
N ASP A 84 -8.00 -6.83 12.65
CA ASP A 84 -8.85 -7.90 12.11
C ASP A 84 -8.13 -8.73 11.04
N VAL A 85 -7.39 -8.06 10.15
CA VAL A 85 -6.74 -8.74 9.02
C VAL A 85 -5.42 -9.37 9.42
N PHE A 86 -4.59 -8.66 10.19
CA PHE A 86 -3.23 -9.07 10.50
C PHE A 86 -3.03 -9.49 11.96
N GLY A 87 -4.02 -9.28 12.82
CA GLY A 87 -3.88 -9.56 14.24
C GLY A 87 -2.88 -8.66 14.93
N LEU A 88 -2.69 -7.45 14.42
CA LEU A 88 -1.69 -6.53 14.90
C LEU A 88 -2.34 -5.31 15.56
N ASP A 89 -1.98 -5.04 16.81
CA ASP A 89 -2.35 -3.79 17.46
C ASP A 89 -1.45 -2.67 16.96
N CYS A 90 -2.05 -1.59 16.52
CA CYS A 90 -1.29 -0.46 16.00
C CYS A 90 -2.01 0.86 16.25
N GLU A 91 -1.23 1.93 16.22
CA GLU A 91 -1.74 3.28 16.08
C GLU A 91 -1.73 3.64 14.61
N VAL A 92 -2.70 4.41 14.17
CA VAL A 92 -2.70 4.96 12.82
C VAL A 92 -2.61 6.47 12.94
N ILE A 93 -1.57 7.03 12.33
CA ILE A 93 -1.36 8.47 12.29
C ILE A 93 -1.28 8.93 10.84
N LYS A 94 -1.23 10.23 10.64
CA LYS A 94 -1.02 10.80 9.31
C LYS A 94 0.48 10.92 9.06
N ASP A 95 0.95 10.35 7.94
CA ASP A 95 2.34 10.50 7.52
C ASP A 95 2.63 11.98 7.27
N PRO A 96 3.64 12.58 7.91
CA PRO A 96 3.90 14.01 7.75
C PRO A 96 4.43 14.39 6.37
N VAL A 97 4.87 13.43 5.58
CA VAL A 97 5.41 13.68 4.23
C VAL A 97 4.35 13.47 3.17
N SER A 98 3.66 12.33 3.20
CA SER A 98 2.69 11.97 2.16
C SER A 98 1.25 12.23 2.54
N TYR A 99 0.98 12.53 3.80
CA TYR A 99 -0.35 12.72 4.39
C TYR A 99 -1.25 11.48 4.28
N SER A 100 -0.67 10.34 3.94
CA SER A 100 -1.37 9.06 3.92
C SER A 100 -1.37 8.43 5.31
N PRO A 101 -2.25 7.44 5.55
CA PRO A 101 -2.23 6.73 6.83
C PRO A 101 -0.90 6.02 7.05
N PHE A 102 -0.41 6.07 8.27
CA PHE A 102 0.85 5.44 8.66
C PHE A 102 0.61 4.63 9.92
N ILE A 103 0.91 3.34 9.89
CA ILE A 103 0.72 2.48 11.04
C ILE A 103 1.99 2.43 11.89
N ILE A 104 1.79 2.43 13.21
CA ILE A 104 2.86 2.23 14.18
C ILE A 104 2.49 1.00 14.99
N PRO A 105 3.20 -0.13 14.80
CA PRO A 105 2.90 -1.35 15.55
C PRO A 105 3.17 -1.16 17.04
N LYS A 106 2.29 -1.69 17.87
CA LYS A 106 2.47 -1.57 19.33
C LYS A 106 3.28 -2.70 19.91
N GLY A 107 3.17 -3.90 19.49
CA GLY A 107 3.93 -5.00 20.05
C GLY A 107 3.75 -5.18 21.57
N ARG A 108 4.37 -6.20 22.14
CA ARG A 108 4.30 -6.46 23.58
C ARG A 108 5.31 -5.64 24.38
N HIS A 109 6.41 -5.30 23.75
CA HIS A 109 7.50 -4.57 24.41
C HIS A 109 7.65 -3.22 23.75
N TYR A 110 7.48 -2.18 24.51
CA TYR A 110 7.74 -0.83 24.06
C TYR A 110 8.40 -0.05 25.19
N VAL A 111 9.17 0.96 24.82
CA VAL A 111 9.94 1.73 25.79
C VAL A 111 9.05 2.79 26.39
N ASN A 112 8.91 2.75 27.71
CA ASN A 112 8.31 3.84 28.48
C ASN A 112 9.42 4.74 28.96
N VAL A 113 9.37 5.97 28.52
CA VAL A 113 10.38 6.95 28.90
C VAL A 113 9.75 8.04 29.73
#